data_8275101d741af58d6f629e04b279ea88
#
_entry.id   8275101d741af58d6f629e04b279ea88
#
_cell.length_a   1.000
_cell.length_b   1.000
_cell.length_c   1.000
_cell.angle_alpha   90.00
_cell.angle_beta   90.00
_cell.angle_gamma   90.00
#
_symmetry.space_group_name_H-M   'P 1'
#
loop_
_entity.id
_entity.type
_entity.pdbx_description
1 polymer ?
#
loop_
_entity_poly.entity_id
_entity_poly.type
_entity_poly.pdbx_seq_one_letter_code
_entity_poly.pdbx_strand_id
1 'polypeptide(L)'
;MIPNIISGGDTGGLMCYLVGPGRANEHENPHVIAGSRDIVRKWGDWETISLSQASEIATRLDAYMHETGTFPTGKTRRFNPATGQVEWNGEIEANHVWHCSLSLSPEEAALGDEVWGRIASDFMDEMGFTGSDGKAPCRWVAIHHGSAKNGGDHIHIAATIVREDGTKWNPWYDQRKAQRACNTLEHRYGLLVVESRERGRGSRCDSAAAQNAAKRVGASRTDRAVLEERLRAAATAADSEADFVRRARRLGVRLHPRFARGRTDVVVGYSAALRTEDGQQTRWWGGGRIARDLTLTQLRTRWQDTPESSLEAVEAWKGHYPKRAPYDGPLWEDRIRALAHFRAYLEQLSPTDHVGLANASADIAGLLHAQAITARTSGGRDMLERAAVQVGRCAQLKTRPADKRLVDVGARMASDLALSIAAATNPRMAAIALAHTTVDLVHTIAELHEAAGQAATAAAIERDARAMYERANTYPRFDVDAFASSYERLENSTAPTQREIAPPLPATQAPREDSAIARDTQRVANDAADKSLEGIRTVLQAMGTPTRLPAQPHQANTPPLRAENAARNERDKGQRPQL
;
A
#
# COMPACT_ATOMS: atom_id res chain seq x y z
N MET A 1 15.45 7.10 12.07
CA MET A 1 15.77 8.46 11.52
C MET A 1 15.47 8.54 10.02
N ILE A 2 14.80 9.57 9.50
CA ILE A 2 14.37 9.68 8.09
C ILE A 2 15.00 10.89 7.43
N PRO A 3 15.87 10.71 6.39
CA PRO A 3 16.43 11.80 5.62
C PRO A 3 15.46 12.21 4.50
N ASN A 4 15.28 13.53 4.32
CA ASN A 4 14.56 14.11 3.19
C ASN A 4 15.43 15.16 2.51
N ILE A 5 15.84 14.91 1.25
CA ILE A 5 16.78 15.75 0.52
C ILE A 5 16.07 16.55 -0.56
N ILE A 6 16.39 17.82 -0.62
CA ILE A 6 15.94 18.77 -1.63
C ILE A 6 17.16 19.55 -2.12
N SER A 7 17.24 19.82 -3.43
CA SER A 7 18.26 20.67 -4.04
C SER A 7 17.64 21.94 -4.60
N GLY A 8 18.40 23.02 -4.61
CA GLY A 8 17.96 24.32 -5.12
C GLY A 8 19.12 25.25 -5.44
N GLY A 9 18.80 26.49 -5.78
CA GLY A 9 19.78 27.52 -6.15
C GLY A 9 19.68 28.80 -5.33
N ASP A 10 18.93 28.79 -4.22
CA ASP A 10 18.72 29.97 -3.36
C ASP A 10 19.08 29.63 -1.91
N THR A 11 20.31 29.88 -1.52
CA THR A 11 20.82 29.66 -0.16
C THR A 11 20.19 30.66 0.82
N GLY A 12 20.02 31.90 0.41
CA GLY A 12 19.41 32.95 1.23
C GLY A 12 17.95 32.62 1.57
N GLY A 13 17.17 32.27 0.56
CA GLY A 13 15.78 31.87 0.74
C GLY A 13 15.63 30.62 1.62
N LEU A 14 16.54 29.63 1.47
CA LEU A 14 16.57 28.46 2.34
C LEU A 14 16.84 28.84 3.79
N MET A 15 17.89 29.61 4.05
CA MET A 15 18.27 30.00 5.42
C MET A 15 17.18 30.85 6.08
N CYS A 16 16.57 31.81 5.36
CA CYS A 16 15.42 32.56 5.85
C CYS A 16 14.22 31.66 6.17
N TYR A 17 13.98 30.60 5.38
CA TYR A 17 12.93 29.63 5.69
C TYR A 17 13.24 28.83 6.95
N LEU A 18 14.48 28.37 7.13
CA LEU A 18 14.87 27.53 8.29
C LEU A 18 14.85 28.29 9.62
N VAL A 19 15.07 29.59 9.57
CA VAL A 19 15.15 30.46 10.77
C VAL A 19 13.83 31.21 11.00
N GLY A 20 12.99 31.38 9.97
CA GLY A 20 11.69 32.00 10.07
C GLY A 20 10.65 31.14 10.80
N PRO A 21 9.45 31.66 11.02
CA PRO A 21 8.40 31.00 11.78
C PRO A 21 7.83 29.74 11.10
N GLY A 22 8.34 29.37 9.93
CA GLY A 22 7.76 28.30 9.12
C GLY A 22 6.42 28.70 8.47
N ARG A 23 5.81 27.75 7.73
CA ARG A 23 4.51 28.01 7.06
C ARG A 23 3.32 27.98 8.01
N ALA A 24 3.47 27.42 9.20
CA ALA A 24 2.41 27.22 10.17
C ALA A 24 2.90 27.46 11.62
N ASN A 25 3.89 28.31 11.82
CA ASN A 25 4.54 28.60 13.12
C ASN A 25 5.04 27.33 13.83
N GLU A 26 5.59 26.40 13.04
CA GLU A 26 6.12 25.14 13.57
C GLU A 26 7.58 25.21 14.04
N HIS A 27 8.27 26.34 13.84
CA HIS A 27 9.67 26.51 14.24
C HIS A 27 9.74 27.20 15.60
N GLU A 28 10.36 26.51 16.56
CA GLU A 28 10.62 27.01 17.91
C GLU A 28 12.12 27.16 18.11
N ASN A 29 12.57 28.36 18.49
CA ASN A 29 13.97 28.67 18.79
C ASN A 29 15.00 28.13 17.78
N PRO A 30 14.94 28.50 16.49
CA PRO A 30 15.91 28.01 15.50
C PRO A 30 17.33 28.48 15.86
N HIS A 31 18.24 27.52 16.04
CA HIS A 31 19.64 27.77 16.42
C HIS A 31 20.61 26.80 15.76
N VAL A 32 21.89 27.19 15.71
CA VAL A 32 22.96 26.39 15.11
C VAL A 32 23.47 25.36 16.11
N ILE A 33 23.45 24.08 15.72
CA ILE A 33 23.94 22.99 16.56
C ILE A 33 25.23 22.33 16.03
N ALA A 34 25.50 22.44 14.72
CA ALA A 34 26.71 21.95 14.08
C ALA A 34 26.94 22.64 12.73
N GLY A 35 28.13 22.52 12.16
CA GLY A 35 28.44 23.10 10.86
C GLY A 35 29.93 23.28 10.60
N SER A 36 30.25 23.98 9.53
CA SER A 36 31.62 24.42 9.24
C SER A 36 32.16 25.27 10.38
N ARG A 37 33.44 25.10 10.67
CA ARG A 37 34.11 25.62 11.88
C ARG A 37 33.92 27.12 12.11
N ASP A 38 33.99 27.92 11.07
CA ASP A 38 33.81 29.37 11.12
C ASP A 38 32.33 29.79 11.42
N ILE A 39 31.35 28.98 10.96
CA ILE A 39 29.93 29.19 11.23
C ILE A 39 29.64 28.85 12.70
N VAL A 40 30.03 27.66 13.16
CA VAL A 40 29.81 27.24 14.55
C VAL A 40 30.48 28.18 15.53
N ARG A 41 31.74 28.59 15.26
CA ARG A 41 32.45 29.53 16.13
C ARG A 41 31.77 30.89 16.29
N LYS A 42 31.04 31.35 15.28
CA LYS A 42 30.33 32.63 15.33
C LYS A 42 28.92 32.54 15.89
N TRP A 43 28.18 31.47 15.59
CA TRP A 43 26.74 31.35 15.90
C TRP A 43 26.36 30.12 16.73
N GLY A 44 27.30 29.24 17.08
CA GLY A 44 26.99 28.00 17.82
C GLY A 44 26.50 28.20 19.25
N ASP A 45 26.87 29.33 19.88
CA ASP A 45 26.46 29.64 21.27
C ASP A 45 25.19 30.50 21.35
N TRP A 46 24.50 30.73 20.24
CA TRP A 46 23.31 31.57 20.20
C TRP A 46 22.05 30.72 20.39
N GLU A 47 21.20 31.11 21.35
CA GLU A 47 19.93 30.42 21.62
C GLU A 47 18.94 30.51 20.45
N THR A 48 19.03 31.59 19.65
CA THR A 48 18.14 31.79 18.49
C THR A 48 18.87 32.61 17.41
N ILE A 49 18.69 32.21 16.16
CA ILE A 49 19.23 32.90 14.98
C ILE A 49 18.19 33.85 14.37
N SER A 50 18.54 35.12 14.17
CA SER A 50 17.71 36.10 13.48
C SER A 50 17.78 35.97 11.95
N LEU A 51 16.84 36.58 11.23
CA LEU A 51 16.86 36.58 9.76
C LEU A 51 18.10 37.26 9.16
N SER A 52 18.64 38.32 9.83
CA SER A 52 19.89 38.94 9.38
C SER A 52 21.08 38.01 9.52
N GLN A 53 21.15 37.27 10.61
CA GLN A 53 22.20 36.25 10.84
C GLN A 53 22.04 35.06 9.88
N ALA A 54 20.82 34.64 9.55
CA ALA A 54 20.55 33.67 8.52
C ALA A 54 21.11 34.09 7.16
N SER A 55 20.95 35.36 6.79
CA SER A 55 21.53 35.91 5.56
C SER A 55 23.05 35.93 5.58
N GLU A 56 23.68 36.24 6.73
CA GLU A 56 25.14 36.16 6.87
C GLU A 56 25.66 34.70 6.76
N ILE A 57 24.94 33.73 7.36
CA ILE A 57 25.26 32.32 7.23
C ILE A 57 25.16 31.88 5.77
N ALA A 58 24.11 32.30 5.05
CA ALA A 58 23.95 32.01 3.63
C ALA A 58 25.12 32.53 2.79
N THR A 59 25.56 33.76 3.04
CA THR A 59 26.73 34.36 2.38
C THR A 59 28.00 33.53 2.65
N ARG A 60 28.17 33.02 3.87
CA ARG A 60 29.30 32.18 4.19
C ARG A 60 29.24 30.80 3.55
N LEU A 61 28.07 30.21 3.43
CA LEU A 61 27.88 28.94 2.72
C LEU A 61 28.29 29.06 1.25
N ASP A 62 27.97 30.20 0.61
CA ASP A 62 28.24 30.42 -0.82
C ASP A 62 29.62 31.05 -1.11
N ALA A 63 30.43 31.38 -0.07
CA ALA A 63 31.68 32.10 -0.22
C ALA A 63 32.61 31.47 -1.28
N TYR A 64 32.91 30.18 -1.19
CA TYR A 64 33.83 29.52 -2.13
C TYR A 64 33.26 29.36 -3.54
N MET A 65 31.92 29.35 -3.70
CA MET A 65 31.31 29.42 -5.02
C MET A 65 31.67 30.72 -5.74
N HIS A 66 31.64 31.85 -5.00
CA HIS A 66 32.00 33.16 -5.52
C HIS A 66 33.52 33.33 -5.69
N GLU A 67 34.31 32.90 -4.71
CA GLU A 67 35.78 32.96 -4.75
C GLU A 67 36.38 32.17 -5.92
N THR A 68 35.84 31.01 -6.21
CA THR A 68 36.36 30.11 -7.25
C THR A 68 35.67 30.29 -8.60
N GLY A 69 34.61 31.08 -8.67
CA GLY A 69 33.79 31.25 -9.90
C GLY A 69 33.04 29.99 -10.32
N THR A 70 32.80 29.04 -9.38
CA THR A 70 32.12 27.78 -9.66
C THR A 70 30.64 27.91 -9.39
N PHE A 71 29.80 28.02 -10.41
CA PHE A 71 28.34 28.17 -10.31
C PHE A 71 27.61 26.92 -10.82
N PRO A 72 27.30 25.95 -9.94
CA PRO A 72 26.57 24.75 -10.33
C PRO A 72 25.17 25.07 -10.86
N THR A 73 24.81 24.46 -11.97
CA THR A 73 23.47 24.56 -12.56
C THR A 73 22.87 23.18 -12.74
N GLY A 74 21.55 23.11 -12.78
CA GLY A 74 20.83 21.88 -12.95
C GLY A 74 19.53 22.07 -13.72
N LYS A 75 19.02 20.96 -14.22
CA LYS A 75 17.70 20.92 -14.86
C LYS A 75 16.63 21.03 -13.77
N THR A 76 15.79 22.04 -13.87
CA THR A 76 14.69 22.21 -12.93
C THR A 76 13.42 21.51 -13.38
N ARG A 77 12.64 21.10 -12.41
CA ARG A 77 11.33 20.48 -12.62
C ARG A 77 10.30 21.32 -11.89
N ARG A 78 9.30 21.79 -12.61
CA ARG A 78 8.16 22.51 -12.01
C ARG A 78 6.89 21.68 -12.09
N PHE A 79 6.02 21.90 -11.11
CA PHE A 79 4.69 21.31 -11.13
C PHE A 79 3.87 21.97 -12.26
N ASN A 80 3.41 21.15 -13.21
CA ASN A 80 2.51 21.59 -14.25
C ASN A 80 1.06 21.41 -13.77
N PRO A 81 0.33 22.49 -13.47
CA PRO A 81 -1.04 22.39 -12.97
C PRO A 81 -2.02 21.81 -13.99
N ALA A 82 -1.71 21.92 -15.30
CA ALA A 82 -2.56 21.37 -16.35
C ALA A 82 -2.46 19.85 -16.47
N THR A 83 -1.27 19.28 -16.24
CA THR A 83 -1.05 17.83 -16.29
C THR A 83 -1.04 17.18 -14.89
N GLY A 84 -1.02 17.99 -13.82
CA GLY A 84 -0.88 17.50 -12.45
C GLY A 84 0.46 16.82 -12.16
N GLN A 85 1.47 16.98 -13.04
CA GLN A 85 2.76 16.32 -12.96
C GLN A 85 3.90 17.30 -12.72
N VAL A 86 4.98 16.81 -12.11
CA VAL A 86 6.25 17.53 -12.06
C VAL A 86 7.02 17.22 -13.32
N GLU A 87 7.14 18.18 -14.21
CA GLU A 87 7.75 18.07 -15.52
C GLU A 87 9.02 18.91 -15.59
N TRP A 88 9.90 18.58 -16.54
CA TRP A 88 11.03 19.42 -16.85
C TRP A 88 10.52 20.66 -17.62
N ASN A 89 10.82 21.86 -17.06
CA ASN A 89 10.39 23.12 -17.66
C ASN A 89 11.28 23.63 -18.81
N GLY A 90 12.35 22.88 -19.17
CA GLY A 90 13.29 23.27 -20.21
C GLY A 90 14.38 24.26 -19.77
N GLU A 91 14.32 24.74 -18.53
CA GLU A 91 15.25 25.74 -17.99
C GLU A 91 16.40 25.10 -17.22
N ILE A 92 17.55 25.75 -17.25
CA ILE A 92 18.73 25.42 -16.44
C ILE A 92 18.86 26.55 -15.43
N GLU A 93 18.71 26.24 -14.15
CA GLU A 93 18.78 27.21 -13.07
C GLU A 93 19.96 26.87 -12.12
N ALA A 94 20.31 27.80 -11.24
CA ALA A 94 21.28 27.56 -10.18
C ALA A 94 20.86 26.34 -9.34
N ASN A 95 21.79 25.47 -9.02
CA ASN A 95 21.54 24.24 -8.27
C ASN A 95 22.75 23.86 -7.39
N HIS A 96 23.17 24.81 -6.56
CA HIS A 96 24.34 24.67 -5.67
C HIS A 96 23.95 24.35 -4.23
N VAL A 97 22.70 24.51 -3.86
CA VAL A 97 22.19 24.28 -2.51
C VAL A 97 21.75 22.83 -2.34
N TRP A 98 22.25 22.18 -1.30
CA TRP A 98 21.81 20.88 -0.84
C TRP A 98 21.19 21.02 0.55
N HIS A 99 19.96 20.63 0.70
CA HIS A 99 19.19 20.68 1.95
C HIS A 99 18.73 19.30 2.33
N CYS A 100 18.95 18.91 3.59
CA CYS A 100 18.48 17.64 4.14
C CYS A 100 17.84 17.87 5.51
N SER A 101 16.60 17.44 5.70
CA SER A 101 16.05 17.28 7.05
C SER A 101 16.27 15.85 7.53
N LEU A 102 16.68 15.71 8.79
CA LEU A 102 16.76 14.43 9.52
C LEU A 102 15.70 14.44 10.61
N SER A 103 14.76 13.49 10.57
CA SER A 103 13.64 13.41 11.51
C SER A 103 13.63 12.07 12.23
N LEU A 104 13.33 12.07 13.52
CA LEU A 104 13.06 10.88 14.31
C LEU A 104 11.59 10.42 14.18
N SER A 105 11.31 9.21 14.61
CA SER A 105 9.95 8.76 14.83
C SER A 105 9.31 9.53 15.99
N PRO A 106 8.01 9.86 15.93
CA PRO A 106 7.30 10.44 17.08
C PRO A 106 7.32 9.54 18.33
N GLU A 107 7.65 8.27 18.17
CA GLU A 107 7.78 7.28 19.26
C GLU A 107 9.14 7.34 19.96
N GLU A 108 10.13 8.04 19.35
CA GLU A 108 11.46 8.24 19.93
C GLU A 108 11.47 9.50 20.78
N ALA A 109 12.22 9.47 21.88
CA ALA A 109 12.45 10.65 22.70
C ALA A 109 13.19 11.74 21.89
N ALA A 110 12.90 13.01 22.15
CA ALA A 110 13.64 14.12 21.60
C ALA A 110 15.12 14.04 22.03
N LEU A 111 16.03 14.36 21.12
CA LEU A 111 17.47 14.38 21.40
C LEU A 111 17.89 15.79 21.78
N GLY A 112 18.86 15.88 22.69
CA GLY A 112 19.53 17.14 22.99
C GLY A 112 20.44 17.62 21.85
N ASP A 113 20.71 18.93 21.80
CA ASP A 113 21.51 19.57 20.77
C ASP A 113 22.89 18.97 20.59
N GLU A 114 23.54 18.57 21.69
CA GLU A 114 24.84 17.92 21.64
C GLU A 114 24.81 16.58 20.88
N VAL A 115 23.75 15.79 21.09
CA VAL A 115 23.59 14.50 20.39
C VAL A 115 23.25 14.75 18.93
N TRP A 116 22.33 15.67 18.64
CA TRP A 116 22.00 16.08 17.27
C TRP A 116 23.18 16.66 16.53
N GLY A 117 24.01 17.48 17.20
CA GLY A 117 25.23 18.06 16.64
C GLY A 117 26.25 16.99 16.23
N ARG A 118 26.43 15.95 17.05
CA ARG A 118 27.27 14.77 16.71
C ARG A 118 26.66 13.98 15.54
N ILE A 119 25.37 13.72 15.57
CA ILE A 119 24.67 13.02 14.47
C ILE A 119 24.81 13.79 13.17
N ALA A 120 24.62 15.12 13.19
CA ALA A 120 24.75 15.96 12.00
C ALA A 120 26.18 15.92 11.43
N SER A 121 27.19 16.01 12.29
CA SER A 121 28.60 15.95 11.89
C SER A 121 28.96 14.61 11.28
N ASP A 122 28.62 13.51 11.94
CA ASP A 122 28.83 12.15 11.45
C ASP A 122 28.07 11.88 10.14
N PHE A 123 26.84 12.40 10.04
CA PHE A 123 26.05 12.28 8.82
C PHE A 123 26.70 13.00 7.63
N MET A 124 27.19 14.21 7.84
CA MET A 124 27.88 14.98 6.80
C MET A 124 29.23 14.35 6.41
N ASP A 125 29.87 13.69 7.36
CA ASP A 125 31.09 12.90 7.11
C ASP A 125 30.78 11.68 6.22
N GLU A 126 29.82 10.86 6.59
CA GLU A 126 29.35 9.70 5.80
C GLU A 126 28.87 10.11 4.39
N MET A 127 28.32 11.31 4.26
CA MET A 127 27.89 11.88 2.97
C MET A 127 29.08 12.41 2.14
N GLY A 128 30.25 12.63 2.75
CA GLY A 128 31.47 13.13 2.09
C GLY A 128 31.50 14.65 1.89
N PHE A 129 30.90 15.42 2.81
CA PHE A 129 30.94 16.89 2.80
C PHE A 129 32.10 17.44 3.63
N THR A 130 32.62 16.71 4.61
CA THR A 130 33.60 17.22 5.60
C THR A 130 35.06 17.13 5.17
N GLY A 131 35.34 16.43 4.06
CA GLY A 131 36.69 16.23 3.57
C GLY A 131 37.43 15.03 4.16
N SER A 132 36.78 14.18 4.96
CA SER A 132 37.34 12.93 5.47
C SER A 132 37.74 11.94 4.37
N ASP A 133 37.18 12.11 3.16
CA ASP A 133 37.50 11.34 1.95
C ASP A 133 38.78 11.85 1.22
N GLY A 134 39.54 12.74 1.83
CA GLY A 134 40.78 13.34 1.28
C GLY A 134 40.53 14.45 0.25
N LYS A 135 39.30 14.88 0.06
CA LYS A 135 38.92 16.04 -0.79
C LYS A 135 38.69 17.27 0.07
N ALA A 136 38.72 18.45 -0.57
CA ALA A 136 38.36 19.68 0.14
C ALA A 136 36.91 19.58 0.68
N PRO A 137 36.61 20.12 1.87
CA PRO A 137 35.28 20.11 2.44
C PRO A 137 34.31 21.03 1.67
N CYS A 138 33.02 20.79 1.83
CA CYS A 138 31.98 21.74 1.50
C CYS A 138 31.55 22.50 2.76
N ARG A 139 31.01 23.70 2.60
CA ARG A 139 30.41 24.42 3.71
C ARG A 139 29.02 23.96 4.02
N TRP A 140 28.69 23.85 5.31
CA TRP A 140 27.39 23.39 5.77
C TRP A 140 27.06 23.91 7.17
N VAL A 141 25.78 23.88 7.51
CA VAL A 141 25.23 24.23 8.83
C VAL A 141 24.04 23.33 9.16
N ALA A 142 23.92 22.93 10.41
CA ALA A 142 22.76 22.25 10.95
C ALA A 142 21.99 23.17 11.89
N ILE A 143 20.68 23.30 11.66
CA ILE A 143 19.74 24.09 12.44
C ILE A 143 18.77 23.16 13.13
N HIS A 144 18.63 23.31 14.45
CA HIS A 144 17.59 22.67 15.24
C HIS A 144 16.48 23.69 15.53
N HIS A 145 15.23 23.33 15.39
CA HIS A 145 14.10 24.22 15.66
C HIS A 145 12.88 23.47 16.22
N GLY A 146 13.16 22.46 17.06
CA GLY A 146 12.13 21.78 17.85
C GLY A 146 11.40 20.66 17.12
N SER A 147 10.21 20.34 17.61
CA SER A 147 9.42 19.21 17.15
C SER A 147 8.60 19.54 15.90
N ALA A 148 8.50 18.57 14.99
CA ALA A 148 7.61 18.66 13.85
C ALA A 148 6.12 18.56 14.28
N LYS A 149 5.19 18.98 13.40
CA LYS A 149 3.73 18.88 13.63
C LYS A 149 3.23 17.49 14.05
N ASN A 150 3.93 16.45 13.65
CA ASN A 150 3.62 15.07 14.02
C ASN A 150 4.28 14.62 15.34
N GLY A 151 4.94 15.53 16.05
CA GLY A 151 5.60 15.28 17.33
C GLY A 151 7.01 14.67 17.23
N GLY A 152 7.52 14.41 16.02
CA GLY A 152 8.88 13.90 15.83
C GLY A 152 9.93 15.01 15.91
N ASP A 153 11.02 14.76 16.65
CA ASP A 153 12.15 15.67 16.73
C ASP A 153 12.95 15.68 15.42
N HIS A 154 13.48 16.83 14.99
CA HIS A 154 14.18 16.92 13.70
C HIS A 154 15.12 18.11 13.61
N ILE A 155 16.12 17.96 12.73
CA ILE A 155 17.07 19.01 12.36
C ILE A 155 17.07 19.23 10.86
N HIS A 156 17.50 20.41 10.43
CA HIS A 156 17.74 20.74 9.04
C HIS A 156 19.21 21.03 8.79
N ILE A 157 19.75 20.47 7.71
CA ILE A 157 21.14 20.69 7.28
C ILE A 157 21.09 21.39 5.93
N ALA A 158 21.71 22.58 5.87
CA ALA A 158 21.94 23.33 4.65
C ALA A 158 23.42 23.26 4.27
N ALA A 159 23.74 22.95 3.02
CA ALA A 159 25.10 22.87 2.50
C ALA A 159 25.19 23.40 1.07
N THR A 160 26.35 23.92 0.70
CA THR A 160 26.71 24.11 -0.72
C THR A 160 27.37 22.84 -1.27
N ILE A 161 27.13 22.55 -2.56
CA ILE A 161 27.85 21.45 -3.23
C ILE A 161 29.19 21.90 -3.83
N VAL A 162 29.58 23.15 -3.67
CA VAL A 162 30.90 23.64 -4.07
C VAL A 162 31.86 23.49 -2.90
N ARG A 163 32.95 22.80 -3.15
CA ARG A 163 34.03 22.57 -2.17
C ARG A 163 34.92 23.79 -2.05
N GLU A 164 35.68 23.88 -0.98
CA GLU A 164 36.61 25.00 -0.74
C GLU A 164 37.69 25.15 -1.82
N ASP A 165 37.99 24.10 -2.59
CA ASP A 165 38.91 24.12 -3.74
C ASP A 165 38.20 24.42 -5.08
N GLY A 166 36.94 24.76 -5.07
CA GLY A 166 36.13 25.00 -6.27
C GLY A 166 35.62 23.74 -6.99
N THR A 167 36.01 22.55 -6.57
CA THR A 167 35.46 21.31 -7.13
C THR A 167 34.04 21.08 -6.62
N LYS A 168 33.31 20.20 -7.30
CA LYS A 168 31.90 19.93 -6.94
C LYS A 168 31.75 18.62 -6.21
N TRP A 169 30.98 18.61 -5.13
CA TRP A 169 30.48 17.40 -4.52
C TRP A 169 29.50 16.72 -5.48
N ASN A 170 29.55 15.39 -5.56
CA ASN A 170 28.72 14.63 -6.50
C ASN A 170 27.39 14.21 -5.87
N PRO A 171 26.23 14.79 -6.29
CA PRO A 171 24.92 14.48 -5.76
C PRO A 171 24.31 13.16 -6.28
N TRP A 172 25.03 12.42 -7.16
CA TRP A 172 24.53 11.17 -7.69
C TRP A 172 24.28 10.14 -6.58
N TYR A 173 23.07 9.63 -6.52
CA TYR A 173 22.61 8.67 -5.52
C TYR A 173 22.68 9.21 -4.06
N ASP A 174 22.63 10.51 -3.85
CA ASP A 174 22.64 11.14 -2.52
C ASP A 174 21.57 10.57 -1.59
N GLN A 175 20.33 10.35 -2.07
CA GLN A 175 19.27 9.71 -1.30
C GLN A 175 19.64 8.30 -0.83
N ARG A 176 20.36 7.51 -1.66
CA ARG A 176 20.82 6.18 -1.27
C ARG A 176 21.98 6.24 -0.27
N LYS A 177 22.88 7.22 -0.44
CA LYS A 177 23.96 7.48 0.52
C LYS A 177 23.37 7.88 1.86
N ALA A 178 22.44 8.85 1.89
CA ALA A 178 21.77 9.30 3.10
C ALA A 178 21.03 8.16 3.83
N GLN A 179 20.34 7.29 3.10
CA GLN A 179 19.69 6.13 3.71
C GLN A 179 20.69 5.17 4.36
N ARG A 180 21.88 4.99 3.78
CA ARG A 180 22.96 4.17 4.37
C ARG A 180 23.58 4.85 5.59
N ALA A 181 23.90 6.15 5.46
CA ALA A 181 24.41 6.95 6.57
C ALA A 181 23.44 6.91 7.77
N CYS A 182 22.15 7.14 7.54
CA CYS A 182 21.14 7.03 8.59
C CYS A 182 21.12 5.64 9.25
N ASN A 183 21.25 4.57 8.49
CA ASN A 183 21.28 3.21 9.06
C ASN A 183 22.52 3.00 9.95
N THR A 184 23.69 3.44 9.51
CA THR A 184 24.94 3.40 10.31
C THR A 184 24.78 4.19 11.62
N LEU A 185 24.17 5.39 11.54
CA LEU A 185 23.98 6.26 12.70
C LEU A 185 22.88 5.76 13.64
N GLU A 186 21.80 5.16 13.14
CA GLU A 186 20.78 4.51 13.96
C GLU A 186 21.42 3.46 14.90
N HIS A 187 22.32 2.62 14.38
CA HIS A 187 23.07 1.66 15.22
C HIS A 187 24.07 2.34 16.16
N ARG A 188 24.82 3.32 15.66
CA ARG A 188 25.85 4.02 16.45
C ARG A 188 25.28 4.75 17.66
N TYR A 189 24.11 5.38 17.50
CA TYR A 189 23.46 6.19 18.52
C TYR A 189 22.31 5.49 19.25
N GLY A 190 22.07 4.19 18.99
CA GLY A 190 21.02 3.41 19.64
C GLY A 190 19.61 3.89 19.30
N LEU A 191 19.40 4.47 18.11
CA LEU A 191 18.11 4.95 17.64
C LEU A 191 17.27 3.81 17.03
N LEU A 192 15.99 4.08 16.80
CA LEU A 192 15.10 3.14 16.12
C LEU A 192 15.64 2.81 14.72
N VAL A 193 16.05 1.56 14.54
CA VAL A 193 16.57 1.07 13.25
C VAL A 193 15.41 0.86 12.28
N VAL A 194 15.48 1.51 11.11
CA VAL A 194 14.44 1.37 10.08
C VAL A 194 14.62 0.04 9.34
N GLU A 195 13.82 -0.98 9.68
CA GLU A 195 13.90 -2.35 9.12
C GLU A 195 13.93 -2.38 7.59
N SER A 196 13.24 -1.46 6.92
CA SER A 196 13.22 -1.42 5.45
C SER A 196 14.60 -1.16 4.83
N ARG A 197 15.54 -0.59 5.58
CA ARG A 197 16.94 -0.37 5.15
C ARG A 197 17.75 -1.63 5.27
N GLU A 198 17.66 -2.34 6.37
CA GLU A 198 18.42 -3.56 6.63
C GLU A 198 17.90 -4.75 5.85
N ARG A 199 16.64 -5.06 6.04
CA ARG A 199 16.01 -6.27 5.48
C ARG A 199 15.42 -6.06 4.09
N GLY A 200 15.45 -4.83 3.58
CA GLY A 200 14.89 -4.50 2.28
C GLY A 200 13.39 -4.70 2.16
N ARG A 201 12.69 -4.76 3.28
CA ARG A 201 11.25 -4.85 3.39
C ARG A 201 10.61 -3.47 3.42
N GLY A 202 9.32 -3.41 3.13
CA GLY A 202 8.52 -2.20 3.22
C GLY A 202 8.03 -1.67 1.87
N SER A 203 6.82 -1.12 1.88
CA SER A 203 6.20 -0.45 0.74
C SER A 203 6.77 0.96 0.57
N ARG A 204 6.65 1.50 -0.64
CA ARG A 204 6.92 2.92 -0.86
C ARG A 204 5.84 3.76 -0.17
N CYS A 205 6.25 4.75 0.60
CA CYS A 205 5.33 5.78 1.07
C CYS A 205 4.86 6.64 -0.10
N ASP A 206 3.65 7.15 0.00
CA ASP A 206 3.16 8.16 -0.93
C ASP A 206 3.90 9.47 -0.68
N SER A 207 4.28 10.16 -1.76
CA SER A 207 4.90 11.47 -1.64
C SER A 207 3.93 12.48 -1.02
N ALA A 208 4.45 13.49 -0.31
CA ALA A 208 3.64 14.58 0.22
C ALA A 208 2.81 15.26 -0.89
N ALA A 209 3.36 15.38 -2.10
CA ALA A 209 2.63 15.90 -3.25
C ALA A 209 1.41 15.03 -3.62
N ALA A 210 1.54 13.70 -3.61
CA ALA A 210 0.43 12.79 -3.89
C ALA A 210 -0.65 12.87 -2.79
N GLN A 211 -0.23 12.91 -1.52
CA GLN A 211 -1.15 13.06 -0.38
C GLN A 211 -1.90 14.41 -0.44
N ASN A 212 -1.19 15.51 -0.73
CA ASN A 212 -1.80 16.82 -0.89
C ASN A 212 -2.73 16.90 -2.11
N ALA A 213 -2.41 16.18 -3.20
CA ALA A 213 -3.30 16.08 -4.35
C ALA A 213 -4.60 15.34 -4.00
N ALA A 214 -4.52 14.22 -3.28
CA ALA A 214 -5.69 13.49 -2.78
C ALA A 214 -6.56 14.37 -1.87
N LYS A 215 -5.94 15.07 -0.90
CA LYS A 215 -6.64 16.00 0.02
C LYS A 215 -7.38 17.11 -0.73
N ARG A 216 -6.80 17.67 -1.80
CA ARG A 216 -7.43 18.75 -2.59
C ARG A 216 -8.73 18.33 -3.28
N VAL A 217 -8.85 17.07 -3.65
CA VAL A 217 -10.07 16.50 -4.26
C VAL A 217 -10.96 15.78 -3.22
N GLY A 218 -10.69 15.99 -1.92
CA GLY A 218 -11.47 15.36 -0.85
C GLY A 218 -11.31 13.84 -0.73
N ALA A 219 -10.31 13.26 -1.41
CA ALA A 219 -10.05 11.83 -1.34
C ALA A 219 -9.28 11.48 -0.05
N SER A 220 -9.75 10.47 0.67
CA SER A 220 -9.10 9.97 1.88
C SER A 220 -7.79 9.23 1.59
N ARG A 221 -7.58 8.78 0.35
CA ARG A 221 -6.46 7.93 -0.08
C ARG A 221 -5.90 8.38 -1.42
N THR A 222 -4.63 8.08 -1.64
CA THR A 222 -3.97 8.33 -2.93
C THR A 222 -4.38 7.29 -3.97
N ASP A 223 -4.34 7.66 -5.25
CA ASP A 223 -4.61 6.74 -6.38
C ASP A 223 -3.73 5.48 -6.32
N ARG A 224 -2.46 5.63 -5.92
CA ARG A 224 -1.55 4.50 -5.77
C ARG A 224 -2.03 3.51 -4.71
N ALA A 225 -2.49 3.99 -3.57
CA ALA A 225 -3.01 3.14 -2.49
C ALA A 225 -4.29 2.38 -2.92
N VAL A 226 -5.18 3.06 -3.63
CA VAL A 226 -6.41 2.43 -4.17
C VAL A 226 -6.06 1.41 -5.27
N LEU A 227 -5.07 1.71 -6.12
CA LEU A 227 -4.59 0.75 -7.13
C LEU A 227 -3.95 -0.48 -6.48
N GLU A 228 -3.15 -0.28 -5.42
CA GLU A 228 -2.54 -1.39 -4.68
C GLU A 228 -3.60 -2.32 -4.09
N GLU A 229 -4.61 -1.77 -3.42
CA GLU A 229 -5.76 -2.50 -2.88
C GLU A 229 -6.44 -3.37 -3.94
N ARG A 230 -6.87 -2.74 -5.05
CA ARG A 230 -7.63 -3.43 -6.10
C ARG A 230 -6.81 -4.49 -6.83
N LEU A 231 -5.54 -4.20 -7.10
CA LEU A 231 -4.66 -5.15 -7.77
C LEU A 231 -4.27 -6.32 -6.88
N ARG A 232 -4.05 -6.11 -5.56
CA ARG A 232 -3.80 -7.21 -4.63
C ARG A 232 -5.01 -8.12 -4.49
N ALA A 233 -6.20 -7.55 -4.27
CA ALA A 233 -7.43 -8.31 -4.22
C ALA A 233 -7.66 -9.12 -5.50
N ALA A 234 -7.46 -8.50 -6.68
CA ALA A 234 -7.58 -9.18 -7.96
C ALA A 234 -6.54 -10.31 -8.12
N ALA A 235 -5.28 -10.07 -7.72
CA ALA A 235 -4.19 -11.03 -7.88
C ALA A 235 -4.35 -12.25 -6.96
N THR A 236 -4.85 -12.05 -5.75
CA THR A 236 -5.05 -13.17 -4.80
C THR A 236 -6.29 -13.98 -5.16
N ALA A 237 -7.36 -13.35 -5.65
CA ALA A 237 -8.57 -14.05 -6.08
C ALA A 237 -8.45 -14.73 -7.46
N ALA A 238 -7.41 -14.44 -8.26
CA ALA A 238 -7.26 -14.95 -9.61
C ALA A 238 -6.64 -16.34 -9.66
N ASP A 239 -7.12 -17.17 -10.59
CA ASP A 239 -6.57 -18.49 -10.92
C ASP A 239 -5.56 -18.45 -12.08
N SER A 240 -5.56 -17.35 -12.86
CA SER A 240 -4.72 -17.17 -14.05
C SER A 240 -4.41 -15.70 -14.30
N GLU A 241 -3.42 -15.43 -15.17
CA GLU A 241 -3.11 -14.07 -15.61
C GLU A 241 -4.33 -13.42 -16.30
N ALA A 242 -5.05 -14.18 -17.13
CA ALA A 242 -6.25 -13.71 -17.79
C ALA A 242 -7.36 -13.33 -16.78
N ASP A 243 -7.55 -14.14 -15.74
CA ASP A 243 -8.54 -13.85 -14.70
C ASP A 243 -8.14 -12.64 -13.85
N PHE A 244 -6.84 -12.49 -13.55
CA PHE A 244 -6.31 -11.27 -12.90
C PHE A 244 -6.68 -10.01 -13.69
N VAL A 245 -6.44 -10.01 -15.00
CA VAL A 245 -6.77 -8.86 -15.86
C VAL A 245 -8.27 -8.56 -15.83
N ARG A 246 -9.10 -9.60 -15.93
CA ARG A 246 -10.56 -9.47 -15.86
C ARG A 246 -11.05 -8.93 -14.52
N ARG A 247 -10.53 -9.47 -13.41
CA ARG A 247 -10.88 -9.02 -12.05
C ARG A 247 -10.45 -7.58 -11.79
N ALA A 248 -9.22 -7.23 -12.12
CA ALA A 248 -8.73 -5.87 -11.93
C ALA A 248 -9.59 -4.85 -12.69
N ARG A 249 -9.99 -5.15 -13.93
CA ARG A 249 -10.89 -4.27 -14.70
C ARG A 249 -12.30 -4.18 -14.11
N ARG A 250 -12.84 -5.27 -13.59
CA ARG A 250 -14.13 -5.25 -12.86
C ARG A 250 -14.06 -4.39 -11.60
N LEU A 251 -12.92 -4.33 -10.95
CA LEU A 251 -12.66 -3.46 -9.80
C LEU A 251 -12.37 -1.99 -10.21
N GLY A 252 -12.60 -1.61 -11.47
CA GLY A 252 -12.45 -0.24 -11.94
C GLY A 252 -11.00 0.18 -12.21
N VAL A 253 -10.10 -0.78 -12.42
CA VAL A 253 -8.71 -0.51 -12.83
C VAL A 253 -8.62 -0.55 -14.34
N ARG A 254 -8.07 0.50 -14.94
CA ARG A 254 -7.62 0.49 -16.33
C ARG A 254 -6.24 -0.13 -16.39
N LEU A 255 -6.05 -1.10 -17.26
CA LEU A 255 -4.79 -1.80 -17.48
C LEU A 255 -4.30 -1.56 -18.91
N HIS A 256 -3.04 -1.18 -19.03
CA HIS A 256 -2.35 -1.00 -20.30
C HIS A 256 -1.16 -1.96 -20.37
N PRO A 257 -1.17 -2.97 -21.27
CA PRO A 257 -0.07 -3.90 -21.44
C PRO A 257 1.14 -3.24 -22.06
N ARG A 258 2.34 -3.66 -21.66
CA ARG A 258 3.58 -3.35 -22.36
C ARG A 258 4.06 -4.60 -23.06
N PHE A 259 4.02 -4.57 -24.37
CA PHE A 259 4.49 -5.67 -25.22
C PHE A 259 6.02 -5.68 -25.35
N ALA A 260 6.58 -6.84 -25.66
CA ALA A 260 7.96 -6.97 -26.09
C ALA A 260 8.20 -6.19 -27.38
N ARG A 261 9.44 -5.70 -27.57
CA ARG A 261 9.79 -4.87 -28.73
C ARG A 261 9.49 -5.61 -30.04
N GLY A 262 8.67 -5.00 -30.91
CA GLY A 262 8.26 -5.55 -32.19
C GLY A 262 7.26 -6.70 -32.14
N ARG A 263 6.64 -6.96 -30.96
CA ARG A 263 5.65 -8.03 -30.78
C ARG A 263 4.35 -7.49 -30.22
N THR A 264 3.23 -8.16 -30.52
CA THR A 264 1.89 -7.87 -30.00
C THR A 264 1.25 -9.07 -29.29
N ASP A 265 2.02 -10.15 -29.16
CA ASP A 265 1.63 -11.43 -28.57
C ASP A 265 2.43 -11.79 -27.32
N VAL A 266 3.37 -10.93 -26.88
CA VAL A 266 4.17 -11.13 -25.66
C VAL A 266 4.09 -9.90 -24.78
N VAL A 267 3.37 -10.00 -23.67
CA VAL A 267 3.28 -8.95 -22.65
C VAL A 267 4.43 -9.11 -21.65
N VAL A 268 5.26 -8.07 -21.50
CA VAL A 268 6.41 -8.05 -20.58
C VAL A 268 6.20 -7.21 -19.33
N GLY A 269 5.06 -6.53 -19.23
CA GLY A 269 4.73 -5.69 -18.08
C GLY A 269 3.43 -4.95 -18.32
N TYR A 270 3.03 -4.14 -17.34
CA TYR A 270 1.81 -3.36 -17.45
C TYR A 270 1.90 -2.04 -16.67
N SER A 271 1.00 -1.14 -17.01
CA SER A 271 0.66 0.04 -16.24
C SER A 271 -0.81 0.00 -15.84
N ALA A 272 -1.13 0.58 -14.70
CA ALA A 272 -2.48 0.65 -14.17
C ALA A 272 -2.86 2.11 -13.85
N ALA A 273 -4.14 2.44 -14.05
CA ALA A 273 -4.76 3.70 -13.66
C ALA A 273 -6.16 3.45 -13.10
N LEU A 274 -6.67 4.34 -12.26
CA LEU A 274 -8.07 4.27 -11.83
C LEU A 274 -8.97 4.84 -12.93
N ARG A 275 -10.17 4.29 -13.04
CA ARG A 275 -11.26 4.88 -13.79
C ARG A 275 -11.97 5.88 -12.89
N THR A 276 -12.08 7.13 -13.31
CA THR A 276 -12.83 8.17 -12.61
C THR A 276 -14.32 8.10 -12.96
N GLU A 277 -15.17 8.75 -12.18
CA GLU A 277 -16.63 8.74 -12.38
C GLU A 277 -17.04 9.35 -13.73
N ASP A 278 -16.30 10.36 -14.21
CA ASP A 278 -16.47 10.96 -15.53
C ASP A 278 -15.94 10.10 -16.69
N GLY A 279 -15.47 8.88 -16.39
CA GLY A 279 -14.93 7.92 -17.35
C GLY A 279 -13.50 8.21 -17.82
N GLN A 280 -12.87 9.28 -17.34
CA GLN A 280 -11.44 9.53 -17.57
C GLN A 280 -10.58 8.55 -16.75
N GLN A 281 -9.29 8.76 -16.76
CA GLN A 281 -8.34 7.94 -16.01
C GLN A 281 -7.39 8.82 -15.20
N THR A 282 -6.98 8.33 -14.06
CA THR A 282 -5.93 8.96 -13.27
C THR A 282 -4.55 8.72 -13.89
N ARG A 283 -3.50 9.17 -13.21
CA ARG A 283 -2.12 8.91 -13.62
C ARG A 283 -1.84 7.42 -13.76
N TRP A 284 -1.09 7.05 -14.82
CA TRP A 284 -0.61 5.69 -15.02
C TRP A 284 0.56 5.32 -14.09
N TRP A 285 0.46 4.17 -13.47
CA TRP A 285 1.47 3.61 -12.59
C TRP A 285 1.92 2.25 -13.09
N GLY A 286 3.23 2.02 -13.23
CA GLY A 286 3.75 0.68 -13.49
C GLY A 286 3.56 -0.22 -12.27
N GLY A 287 3.27 -1.51 -12.44
CA GLY A 287 3.00 -2.46 -11.35
C GLY A 287 4.06 -2.41 -10.24
N GLY A 288 5.35 -2.43 -10.59
CA GLY A 288 6.44 -2.34 -9.60
C GLY A 288 6.59 -0.97 -8.91
N ARG A 289 5.93 0.07 -9.42
CA ARG A 289 5.83 1.37 -8.72
C ARG A 289 4.66 1.40 -7.74
N ILE A 290 3.65 0.57 -7.94
CA ILE A 290 2.54 0.38 -7.01
C ILE A 290 3.05 -0.46 -5.84
N ALA A 291 3.51 -1.69 -6.10
CA ALA A 291 4.16 -2.56 -5.12
C ALA A 291 5.13 -3.53 -5.84
N ARG A 292 6.19 -3.98 -5.16
CA ARG A 292 7.24 -4.80 -5.81
C ARG A 292 6.72 -6.17 -6.25
N ASP A 293 5.85 -6.77 -5.46
CA ASP A 293 5.21 -8.05 -5.72
C ASP A 293 4.11 -7.97 -6.79
N LEU A 294 3.69 -6.76 -7.21
CA LEU A 294 2.73 -6.54 -8.29
C LEU A 294 3.40 -6.30 -9.66
N THR A 295 4.70 -6.57 -9.82
CA THR A 295 5.27 -6.64 -11.18
C THR A 295 4.70 -7.85 -11.93
N LEU A 296 4.54 -7.77 -13.25
CA LEU A 296 3.98 -8.89 -14.03
C LEU A 296 4.81 -10.16 -13.87
N THR A 297 6.14 -10.04 -13.80
CA THR A 297 7.04 -11.17 -13.54
C THR A 297 6.73 -11.84 -12.20
N GLN A 298 6.49 -11.06 -11.14
CA GLN A 298 6.14 -11.62 -9.83
C GLN A 298 4.72 -12.18 -9.80
N LEU A 299 3.79 -11.55 -10.47
CA LEU A 299 2.42 -12.07 -10.59
C LEU A 299 2.39 -13.42 -11.31
N ARG A 300 3.17 -13.59 -12.37
CA ARG A 300 3.27 -14.85 -13.13
C ARG A 300 3.83 -16.01 -12.31
N THR A 301 4.56 -15.77 -11.24
CA THR A 301 4.98 -16.86 -10.35
C THR A 301 3.80 -17.48 -9.58
N ARG A 302 2.66 -16.79 -9.51
CA ARG A 302 1.48 -17.19 -8.74
C ARG A 302 0.56 -18.17 -9.45
N TRP A 303 0.69 -18.32 -10.75
CA TRP A 303 -0.22 -19.12 -11.58
C TRP A 303 0.53 -20.17 -12.41
N GLN A 304 -0.21 -21.19 -12.81
CA GLN A 304 0.32 -22.14 -13.78
C GLN A 304 0.51 -21.45 -15.14
N ASP A 305 1.58 -21.80 -15.81
CA ASP A 305 1.95 -21.23 -17.11
C ASP A 305 1.93 -22.38 -18.14
N THR A 306 0.84 -22.44 -18.90
CA THR A 306 0.67 -23.34 -20.03
C THR A 306 0.57 -22.53 -21.32
N PRO A 307 0.82 -23.12 -22.49
CA PRO A 307 0.64 -22.40 -23.76
C PRO A 307 -0.77 -21.81 -23.90
N GLU A 308 -1.80 -22.53 -23.48
CA GLU A 308 -3.20 -22.11 -23.54
C GLU A 308 -3.46 -20.93 -22.63
N SER A 309 -2.99 -20.98 -21.35
CA SER A 309 -3.15 -19.90 -20.40
C SER A 309 -2.42 -18.62 -20.85
N SER A 310 -1.27 -18.77 -21.51
CA SER A 310 -0.52 -17.66 -22.08
C SER A 310 -1.25 -16.98 -23.23
N LEU A 311 -1.88 -17.75 -24.13
CA LEU A 311 -2.71 -17.21 -25.22
C LEU A 311 -3.94 -16.49 -24.68
N GLU A 312 -4.65 -17.11 -23.74
CA GLU A 312 -5.80 -16.48 -23.07
C GLU A 312 -5.42 -15.16 -22.37
N ALA A 313 -4.26 -15.14 -21.72
CA ALA A 313 -3.76 -13.92 -21.08
C ALA A 313 -3.55 -12.79 -22.08
N VAL A 314 -2.93 -13.05 -23.23
CA VAL A 314 -2.72 -12.05 -24.30
C VAL A 314 -4.06 -11.48 -24.77
N GLU A 315 -5.04 -12.32 -25.03
CA GLU A 315 -6.38 -11.87 -25.45
C GLU A 315 -7.09 -11.06 -24.35
N ALA A 316 -6.96 -11.47 -23.08
CA ALA A 316 -7.46 -10.70 -21.96
C ALA A 316 -6.79 -9.32 -21.86
N TRP A 317 -5.47 -9.22 -22.05
CA TRP A 317 -4.75 -7.95 -22.10
C TRP A 317 -5.22 -7.03 -23.23
N LYS A 318 -5.54 -7.57 -24.39
CA LYS A 318 -6.12 -6.84 -25.54
C LYS A 318 -7.57 -6.41 -25.29
N GLY A 319 -8.24 -6.95 -24.28
CA GLY A 319 -9.65 -6.63 -23.96
C GLY A 319 -10.64 -7.60 -24.58
N HIS A 320 -10.18 -8.69 -25.14
CA HIS A 320 -11.03 -9.74 -25.67
C HIS A 320 -11.39 -10.73 -24.56
N TYR A 321 -12.68 -10.91 -24.33
CA TYR A 321 -13.18 -11.82 -23.29
C TYR A 321 -14.14 -12.83 -23.89
N PRO A 322 -14.02 -14.12 -23.57
CA PRO A 322 -15.05 -15.07 -23.89
C PRO A 322 -16.36 -14.68 -23.18
N LYS A 323 -17.49 -14.96 -23.79
CA LYS A 323 -18.80 -14.84 -23.10
C LYS A 323 -18.74 -15.71 -21.84
N ARG A 324 -19.00 -15.11 -20.69
CA ARG A 324 -18.94 -15.80 -19.40
C ARG A 324 -20.03 -16.88 -19.36
N ALA A 325 -19.64 -18.12 -19.06
CA ALA A 325 -20.56 -19.13 -18.56
C ALA A 325 -21.18 -18.65 -17.22
N PRO A 326 -22.40 -19.06 -16.87
CA PRO A 326 -22.93 -18.86 -15.53
C PRO A 326 -21.88 -19.31 -14.50
N TYR A 327 -21.80 -18.60 -13.38
CA TYR A 327 -20.85 -18.92 -12.33
C TYR A 327 -21.28 -20.26 -11.69
N ASP A 328 -20.50 -21.30 -11.94
CA ASP A 328 -20.65 -22.63 -11.35
C ASP A 328 -19.45 -22.90 -10.43
N GLY A 329 -19.19 -21.93 -9.54
CA GLY A 329 -18.05 -22.01 -8.62
C GLY A 329 -18.40 -22.71 -7.31
N PRO A 330 -17.37 -23.09 -6.53
CA PRO A 330 -17.56 -23.79 -5.26
C PRO A 330 -18.47 -23.02 -4.30
N LEU A 331 -19.21 -23.74 -3.46
CA LEU A 331 -20.05 -23.17 -2.41
C LEU A 331 -19.20 -22.33 -1.44
N TRP A 332 -19.83 -21.46 -0.67
CA TRP A 332 -19.11 -20.65 0.30
C TRP A 332 -18.49 -21.51 1.42
N GLU A 333 -19.11 -22.63 1.74
CA GLU A 333 -18.64 -23.64 2.68
C GLU A 333 -17.28 -24.23 2.24
N ASP A 334 -17.15 -24.63 0.98
CA ASP A 334 -15.90 -25.16 0.42
C ASP A 334 -14.77 -24.13 0.48
N ARG A 335 -15.12 -22.87 0.30
CA ARG A 335 -14.14 -21.76 0.36
C ARG A 335 -13.65 -21.49 1.77
N ILE A 336 -14.53 -21.60 2.77
CA ILE A 336 -14.13 -21.49 4.19
C ILE A 336 -13.28 -22.69 4.61
N ARG A 337 -13.64 -23.91 4.17
CA ARG A 337 -12.83 -25.10 4.40
C ARG A 337 -11.43 -24.98 3.79
N ALA A 338 -11.33 -24.51 2.54
CA ALA A 338 -10.04 -24.26 1.92
C ALA A 338 -9.20 -23.23 2.69
N LEU A 339 -9.84 -22.26 3.35
CA LEU A 339 -9.16 -21.28 4.20
C LEU A 339 -8.60 -21.92 5.49
N ALA A 340 -9.28 -22.93 6.05
CA ALA A 340 -8.74 -23.74 7.16
C ALA A 340 -7.45 -24.47 6.76
N HIS A 341 -7.39 -25.04 5.55
CA HIS A 341 -6.16 -25.63 5.03
C HIS A 341 -5.02 -24.61 4.87
N PHE A 342 -5.34 -23.39 4.46
CA PHE A 342 -4.33 -22.33 4.39
C PHE A 342 -3.78 -21.97 5.78
N ARG A 343 -4.62 -21.93 6.81
CA ARG A 343 -4.17 -21.74 8.20
C ARG A 343 -3.22 -22.87 8.62
N ALA A 344 -3.61 -24.14 8.40
CA ALA A 344 -2.75 -25.28 8.71
C ALA A 344 -1.40 -25.24 7.97
N TYR A 345 -1.37 -24.73 6.74
CA TYR A 345 -0.12 -24.47 6.02
C TYR A 345 0.74 -23.41 6.72
N LEU A 346 0.13 -22.30 7.19
CA LEU A 346 0.87 -21.26 7.91
C LEU A 346 1.50 -21.80 9.20
N GLU A 347 0.80 -22.63 9.95
CA GLU A 347 1.29 -23.24 11.20
C GLU A 347 2.51 -24.14 10.97
N GLN A 348 2.67 -24.69 9.76
CA GLN A 348 3.81 -25.51 9.36
C GLN A 348 4.94 -24.69 8.73
N LEU A 349 4.73 -23.39 8.46
CA LEU A 349 5.71 -22.56 7.80
C LEU A 349 6.88 -22.23 8.72
N SER A 350 8.11 -22.52 8.27
CA SER A 350 9.30 -22.18 9.05
C SER A 350 9.46 -20.66 9.21
N PRO A 351 9.70 -20.15 10.43
CA PRO A 351 10.02 -18.74 10.65
C PRO A 351 11.28 -18.26 9.91
N THR A 352 12.16 -19.17 9.49
CA THR A 352 13.36 -18.86 8.70
C THR A 352 13.11 -18.80 7.21
N ASP A 353 11.95 -19.27 6.73
CA ASP A 353 11.54 -19.13 5.32
C ASP A 353 10.98 -17.72 5.05
N HIS A 354 11.90 -16.78 4.86
CA HIS A 354 11.54 -15.39 4.58
C HIS A 354 10.74 -15.19 3.28
N VAL A 355 10.91 -16.09 2.31
CA VAL A 355 10.16 -16.05 1.05
C VAL A 355 8.75 -16.56 1.26
N GLY A 356 8.59 -17.67 1.95
CA GLY A 356 7.30 -18.21 2.37
C GLY A 356 6.49 -17.21 3.19
N LEU A 357 7.10 -16.60 4.21
CA LEU A 357 6.48 -15.56 5.02
C LEU A 357 6.02 -14.36 4.19
N ALA A 358 6.86 -13.86 3.28
CA ALA A 358 6.49 -12.73 2.42
C ALA A 358 5.36 -13.08 1.46
N ASN A 359 5.31 -14.32 1.03
CA ASN A 359 4.26 -14.82 0.16
C ASN A 359 2.92 -14.97 0.91
N ALA A 360 2.94 -15.61 2.07
CA ALA A 360 1.77 -15.72 2.93
C ALA A 360 1.22 -14.33 3.31
N SER A 361 2.12 -13.40 3.65
CA SER A 361 1.74 -12.00 3.89
C SER A 361 1.07 -11.35 2.67
N ALA A 362 1.54 -11.64 1.44
CA ALA A 362 0.91 -11.12 0.22
C ALA A 362 -0.51 -11.67 0.02
N ASP A 363 -0.72 -12.95 0.33
CA ASP A 363 -2.02 -13.62 0.17
C ASP A 363 -3.02 -13.14 1.24
N ILE A 364 -2.60 -13.02 2.50
CA ILE A 364 -3.44 -12.46 3.57
C ILE A 364 -3.78 -10.98 3.29
N ALA A 365 -2.81 -10.18 2.85
CA ALA A 365 -3.08 -8.79 2.49
C ALA A 365 -4.07 -8.67 1.32
N GLY A 366 -3.99 -9.56 0.33
CA GLY A 366 -4.95 -9.61 -0.77
C GLY A 366 -6.36 -9.98 -0.31
N LEU A 367 -6.49 -10.93 0.61
CA LEU A 367 -7.76 -11.31 1.23
C LEU A 367 -8.38 -10.15 2.03
N LEU A 368 -7.58 -9.48 2.86
CA LEU A 368 -8.02 -8.30 3.62
C LEU A 368 -8.48 -7.16 2.70
N HIS A 369 -7.75 -6.91 1.61
CA HIS A 369 -8.17 -5.92 0.61
C HIS A 369 -9.46 -6.32 -0.10
N ALA A 370 -9.66 -7.60 -0.43
CA ALA A 370 -10.90 -8.08 -1.01
C ALA A 370 -12.11 -7.85 -0.09
N GLN A 371 -11.93 -8.09 1.22
CA GLN A 371 -12.95 -7.79 2.22
C GLN A 371 -13.19 -6.28 2.39
N ALA A 372 -12.12 -5.46 2.36
CA ALA A 372 -12.23 -4.01 2.46
C ALA A 372 -13.04 -3.41 1.30
N ILE A 373 -12.83 -3.89 0.08
CA ILE A 373 -13.57 -3.45 -1.12
C ILE A 373 -15.08 -3.69 -0.97
N THR A 374 -15.49 -4.77 -0.33
CA THR A 374 -16.90 -5.17 -0.18
C THR A 374 -17.50 -4.77 1.17
N ALA A 375 -16.73 -4.13 2.04
CA ALA A 375 -17.18 -3.68 3.36
C ALA A 375 -18.32 -2.67 3.23
N ARG A 376 -19.41 -2.87 4.01
CA ARG A 376 -20.61 -2.06 3.96
C ARG A 376 -20.52 -0.73 4.69
N THR A 377 -19.54 -0.57 5.59
CA THR A 377 -19.35 0.63 6.39
C THR A 377 -17.96 1.18 6.19
N SER A 378 -17.81 2.51 6.23
CA SER A 378 -16.50 3.17 6.14
C SER A 378 -15.54 2.71 7.25
N GLY A 379 -16.02 2.65 8.48
CA GLY A 379 -15.20 2.17 9.61
C GLY A 379 -14.73 0.72 9.46
N GLY A 380 -15.58 -0.16 8.94
CA GLY A 380 -15.20 -1.55 8.62
C GLY A 380 -14.16 -1.62 7.51
N ARG A 381 -14.31 -0.79 6.49
CA ARG A 381 -13.34 -0.65 5.40
C ARG A 381 -11.99 -0.17 5.92
N ASP A 382 -11.96 0.95 6.65
CA ASP A 382 -10.74 1.55 7.18
C ASP A 382 -9.96 0.59 8.10
N MET A 383 -10.67 -0.18 8.90
CA MET A 383 -10.12 -1.21 9.78
C MET A 383 -9.39 -2.31 8.97
N LEU A 384 -10.05 -2.87 7.97
CA LEU A 384 -9.49 -3.92 7.11
C LEU A 384 -8.31 -3.39 6.27
N GLU A 385 -8.41 -2.15 5.78
CA GLU A 385 -7.34 -1.50 5.03
C GLU A 385 -6.08 -1.29 5.86
N ARG A 386 -6.18 -0.85 7.12
CA ARG A 386 -5.01 -0.72 8.00
C ARG A 386 -4.30 -2.04 8.18
N ALA A 387 -5.02 -3.10 8.52
CA ALA A 387 -4.45 -4.44 8.64
C ALA A 387 -3.82 -4.92 7.32
N ALA A 388 -4.52 -4.74 6.19
CA ALA A 388 -4.05 -5.12 4.85
C ALA A 388 -2.74 -4.41 4.46
N VAL A 389 -2.65 -3.11 4.71
CA VAL A 389 -1.45 -2.30 4.43
C VAL A 389 -0.27 -2.79 5.27
N GLN A 390 -0.50 -3.06 6.56
CA GLN A 390 0.57 -3.50 7.44
C GLN A 390 1.10 -4.88 7.07
N VAL A 391 0.21 -5.86 6.86
CA VAL A 391 0.58 -7.21 6.40
C VAL A 391 1.22 -7.13 5.00
N GLY A 392 0.68 -6.31 4.10
CA GLY A 392 1.21 -6.11 2.75
C GLY A 392 2.64 -5.54 2.69
N ARG A 393 3.09 -4.80 3.72
CA ARG A 393 4.49 -4.36 3.85
C ARG A 393 5.43 -5.54 4.01
N CYS A 394 5.01 -6.59 4.71
CA CYS A 394 5.80 -7.81 4.91
C CYS A 394 6.02 -8.58 3.60
N ALA A 395 5.13 -8.40 2.63
CA ALA A 395 5.25 -8.98 1.29
C ALA A 395 6.35 -8.34 0.41
N GLN A 396 6.93 -7.21 0.81
CA GLN A 396 7.84 -6.40 -0.01
C GLN A 396 9.31 -6.79 0.16
N LEU A 397 9.77 -7.82 -0.54
CA LEU A 397 11.19 -8.19 -0.57
C LEU A 397 11.95 -7.40 -1.65
N LYS A 398 13.21 -7.00 -1.38
CA LYS A 398 14.12 -6.35 -2.36
C LYS A 398 14.46 -7.31 -3.50
N THR A 399 14.81 -8.53 -3.14
CA THR A 399 15.17 -9.59 -4.08
C THR A 399 14.17 -10.71 -3.86
N ARG A 400 13.41 -11.05 -4.88
CA ARG A 400 12.50 -12.19 -4.87
C ARG A 400 13.00 -13.22 -5.86
N PRO A 401 13.03 -14.51 -5.47
CA PRO A 401 13.25 -15.59 -6.43
C PRO A 401 12.21 -15.51 -7.55
N ALA A 402 12.61 -15.88 -8.75
CA ALA A 402 11.70 -16.03 -9.89
C ALA A 402 10.98 -17.39 -9.90
N ASP A 403 11.20 -18.19 -8.85
CA ASP A 403 10.64 -19.53 -8.74
C ASP A 403 9.11 -19.49 -8.72
N LYS A 404 8.50 -20.42 -9.42
CA LYS A 404 7.05 -20.55 -9.45
C LYS A 404 6.54 -20.90 -8.06
N ARG A 405 5.59 -20.13 -7.62
CA ARG A 405 4.83 -20.37 -6.41
C ARG A 405 3.36 -20.10 -6.68
N LEU A 406 2.58 -21.13 -6.72
CA LEU A 406 1.12 -20.99 -6.83
C LEU A 406 0.58 -20.27 -5.59
N VAL A 407 -0.41 -19.40 -5.79
CA VAL A 407 -1.21 -18.86 -4.68
C VAL A 407 -1.83 -20.01 -3.93
N ASP A 408 -1.85 -19.94 -2.62
CA ASP A 408 -2.56 -20.92 -1.83
C ASP A 408 -4.05 -20.96 -2.23
N VAL A 409 -4.57 -22.17 -2.41
CA VAL A 409 -5.94 -22.37 -2.88
C VAL A 409 -6.94 -21.75 -1.91
N GLY A 410 -6.70 -21.86 -0.60
CA GLY A 410 -7.56 -21.31 0.44
C GLY A 410 -7.60 -19.79 0.39
N ALA A 411 -6.43 -19.13 0.30
CA ALA A 411 -6.34 -17.68 0.19
C ALA A 411 -7.04 -17.16 -1.08
N ARG A 412 -6.89 -17.88 -2.21
CA ARG A 412 -7.56 -17.55 -3.47
C ARG A 412 -9.08 -17.68 -3.37
N MET A 413 -9.56 -18.82 -2.87
CA MET A 413 -10.99 -19.11 -2.73
C MET A 413 -11.67 -18.14 -1.75
N ALA A 414 -11.01 -17.81 -0.64
CA ALA A 414 -11.51 -16.85 0.33
C ALA A 414 -11.56 -15.42 -0.24
N SER A 415 -10.55 -15.01 -1.02
CA SER A 415 -10.55 -13.70 -1.67
C SER A 415 -11.63 -13.60 -2.76
N ASP A 416 -11.89 -14.67 -3.49
CA ASP A 416 -13.01 -14.74 -4.43
C ASP A 416 -14.37 -14.70 -3.70
N LEU A 417 -14.50 -15.41 -2.57
CA LEU A 417 -15.69 -15.32 -1.71
C LEU A 417 -15.89 -13.89 -1.21
N ALA A 418 -14.84 -13.23 -0.71
CA ALA A 418 -14.93 -11.85 -0.25
C ALA A 418 -15.45 -10.91 -1.33
N LEU A 419 -14.94 -11.02 -2.57
CA LEU A 419 -15.36 -10.20 -3.71
C LEU A 419 -16.77 -10.54 -4.22
N SER A 420 -17.28 -11.74 -3.94
CA SER A 420 -18.59 -12.22 -4.41
C SER A 420 -19.57 -12.51 -3.27
N ILE A 421 -19.30 -12.06 -2.06
CA ILE A 421 -20.02 -12.46 -0.84
C ILE A 421 -21.53 -12.18 -0.89
N ALA A 422 -21.95 -11.14 -1.60
CA ALA A 422 -23.36 -10.82 -1.78
C ALA A 422 -24.13 -11.87 -2.60
N ALA A 423 -23.43 -12.71 -3.37
CA ALA A 423 -24.00 -13.78 -4.17
C ALA A 423 -23.97 -15.15 -3.47
N ALA A 424 -23.43 -15.25 -2.25
CA ALA A 424 -23.43 -16.49 -1.48
C ALA A 424 -24.85 -16.87 -1.07
N THR A 425 -25.12 -18.16 -0.92
CA THR A 425 -26.42 -18.70 -0.47
C THR A 425 -26.79 -18.19 0.92
N ASN A 426 -25.80 -17.96 1.80
CA ASN A 426 -25.96 -17.34 3.10
C ASN A 426 -24.90 -16.24 3.31
N PRO A 427 -25.10 -15.02 2.76
CA PRO A 427 -24.08 -13.98 2.80
C PRO A 427 -23.66 -13.54 4.21
N ARG A 428 -24.59 -13.63 5.17
CA ARG A 428 -24.31 -13.23 6.57
C ARG A 428 -23.40 -14.24 7.26
N MET A 429 -23.69 -15.52 7.14
CA MET A 429 -22.85 -16.58 7.73
C MET A 429 -21.49 -16.64 7.04
N ALA A 430 -21.45 -16.56 5.72
CA ALA A 430 -20.21 -16.49 4.97
C ALA A 430 -19.33 -15.30 5.42
N ALA A 431 -19.93 -14.13 5.68
CA ALA A 431 -19.21 -12.97 6.16
C ALA A 431 -18.66 -13.16 7.59
N ILE A 432 -19.43 -13.77 8.50
CA ILE A 432 -19.02 -14.06 9.87
C ILE A 432 -17.88 -15.07 9.86
N ALA A 433 -18.03 -16.19 9.16
CA ALA A 433 -17.01 -17.22 9.04
C ALA A 433 -15.71 -16.65 8.45
N LEU A 434 -15.82 -15.89 7.36
CA LEU A 434 -14.68 -15.25 6.73
C LEU A 434 -13.97 -14.27 7.66
N ALA A 435 -14.72 -13.47 8.44
CA ALA A 435 -14.15 -12.52 9.38
C ALA A 435 -13.35 -13.22 10.48
N HIS A 436 -13.91 -14.25 11.12
CA HIS A 436 -13.21 -14.99 12.17
C HIS A 436 -11.95 -15.68 11.66
N THR A 437 -12.06 -16.41 10.54
CA THR A 437 -10.91 -17.12 9.96
C THR A 437 -9.82 -16.14 9.51
N THR A 438 -10.20 -14.97 8.99
CA THR A 438 -9.21 -13.95 8.61
C THR A 438 -8.50 -13.36 9.84
N VAL A 439 -9.20 -13.20 10.96
CA VAL A 439 -8.60 -12.79 12.25
C VAL A 439 -7.54 -13.80 12.67
N ASP A 440 -7.88 -15.09 12.65
CA ASP A 440 -6.95 -16.16 13.01
C ASP A 440 -5.70 -16.15 12.11
N LEU A 441 -5.86 -15.98 10.79
CA LEU A 441 -4.74 -15.88 9.84
C LEU A 441 -3.84 -14.67 10.12
N VAL A 442 -4.41 -13.51 10.46
CA VAL A 442 -3.62 -12.31 10.77
C VAL A 442 -2.85 -12.49 12.07
N HIS A 443 -3.44 -13.16 13.05
CA HIS A 443 -2.76 -13.49 14.29
C HIS A 443 -1.61 -14.47 14.05
N THR A 444 -1.87 -15.58 13.35
CA THR A 444 -0.84 -16.59 13.01
C THR A 444 0.33 -15.97 12.24
N ILE A 445 0.09 -15.07 11.28
CA ILE A 445 1.19 -14.42 10.54
C ILE A 445 1.98 -13.46 11.43
N ALA A 446 1.35 -12.81 12.41
CA ALA A 446 2.06 -11.98 13.39
C ALA A 446 2.97 -12.83 14.27
N GLU A 447 2.49 -13.95 14.81
CA GLU A 447 3.29 -14.90 15.60
C GLU A 447 4.48 -15.46 14.80
N LEU A 448 4.29 -15.78 13.52
CA LEU A 448 5.37 -16.22 12.64
C LEU A 448 6.44 -15.13 12.43
N HIS A 449 6.04 -13.85 12.33
CA HIS A 449 6.97 -12.74 12.25
C HIS A 449 7.72 -12.54 13.56
N GLU A 450 7.08 -12.73 14.70
CA GLU A 450 7.72 -12.68 16.01
C GLU A 450 8.75 -13.81 16.16
N ALA A 451 8.36 -15.05 15.85
CA ALA A 451 9.25 -16.21 15.85
C ALA A 451 10.43 -16.06 14.87
N ALA A 452 10.26 -15.30 13.79
CA ALA A 452 11.33 -14.93 12.86
C ALA A 452 12.24 -13.79 13.38
N GLY A 453 12.12 -13.40 14.66
CA GLY A 453 12.88 -12.31 15.27
C GLY A 453 12.47 -10.92 14.79
N GLN A 454 11.23 -10.73 14.38
CA GLN A 454 10.69 -9.48 13.84
C GLN A 454 9.60 -8.91 14.76
N ALA A 455 9.90 -8.79 16.05
CA ALA A 455 8.96 -8.38 17.09
C ALA A 455 8.27 -7.03 16.78
N ALA A 456 9.00 -6.04 16.26
CA ALA A 456 8.42 -4.76 15.88
C ALA A 456 7.40 -4.89 14.73
N THR A 457 7.65 -5.80 13.77
CA THR A 457 6.70 -6.10 12.68
C THR A 457 5.46 -6.79 13.22
N ALA A 458 5.63 -7.79 14.07
CA ALA A 458 4.53 -8.50 14.74
C ALA A 458 3.66 -7.53 15.54
N ALA A 459 4.26 -6.73 16.40
CA ALA A 459 3.56 -5.71 17.19
C ALA A 459 2.80 -4.68 16.32
N ALA A 460 3.35 -4.31 15.16
CA ALA A 460 2.67 -3.41 14.23
C ALA A 460 1.47 -4.06 13.55
N ILE A 461 1.57 -5.35 13.17
CA ILE A 461 0.43 -6.12 12.64
C ILE A 461 -0.68 -6.20 13.67
N GLU A 462 -0.36 -6.61 14.90
CA GLU A 462 -1.31 -6.76 16.00
C GLU A 462 -2.00 -5.42 16.35
N ARG A 463 -1.25 -4.33 16.45
CA ARG A 463 -1.80 -3.00 16.71
C ARG A 463 -2.80 -2.58 15.64
N ASP A 464 -2.44 -2.72 14.36
CA ASP A 464 -3.26 -2.26 13.26
C ASP A 464 -4.47 -3.19 13.00
N ALA A 465 -4.39 -4.46 13.44
CA ALA A 465 -5.47 -5.44 13.38
C ALA A 465 -6.40 -5.42 14.62
N ARG A 466 -6.03 -4.72 15.71
CA ARG A 466 -6.80 -4.74 16.98
C ARG A 466 -8.29 -4.44 16.79
N ALA A 467 -8.63 -3.40 16.05
CA ALA A 467 -10.03 -3.05 15.78
C ALA A 467 -10.77 -4.14 14.99
N MET A 468 -10.07 -4.91 14.18
CA MET A 468 -10.61 -6.07 13.46
C MET A 468 -10.91 -7.21 14.43
N TYR A 469 -10.03 -7.50 15.38
CA TYR A 469 -10.24 -8.49 16.44
C TYR A 469 -11.44 -8.12 17.32
N GLU A 470 -11.49 -6.87 17.80
CA GLU A 470 -12.61 -6.36 18.59
C GLU A 470 -13.94 -6.50 17.85
N ARG A 471 -13.95 -6.19 16.57
CA ARG A 471 -15.14 -6.31 15.74
C ARG A 471 -15.55 -7.75 15.51
N ALA A 472 -14.65 -8.67 15.23
CA ALA A 472 -14.94 -10.09 15.07
C ALA A 472 -15.54 -10.68 16.35
N ASN A 473 -15.01 -10.31 17.52
CA ASN A 473 -15.52 -10.75 18.83
C ASN A 473 -16.94 -10.25 19.16
N THR A 474 -17.51 -9.30 18.41
CA THR A 474 -18.93 -8.92 18.55
C THR A 474 -19.89 -9.93 17.91
N TYR A 475 -19.38 -10.89 17.14
CA TYR A 475 -20.18 -11.96 16.54
C TYR A 475 -19.98 -13.27 17.30
N PRO A 476 -20.95 -14.22 17.25
CA PRO A 476 -20.75 -15.56 17.79
C PRO A 476 -19.48 -16.19 17.15
N ARG A 477 -18.65 -16.81 17.97
CA ARG A 477 -17.41 -17.42 17.49
C ARG A 477 -17.75 -18.51 16.46
N PHE A 478 -17.12 -18.45 15.33
CA PHE A 478 -17.19 -19.46 14.29
C PHE A 478 -15.93 -20.33 14.40
N ASP A 479 -16.14 -21.59 14.75
CA ASP A 479 -15.06 -22.57 14.81
C ASP A 479 -14.88 -23.20 13.42
N VAL A 480 -13.88 -22.74 12.69
CA VAL A 480 -13.60 -23.17 11.32
C VAL A 480 -13.12 -24.62 11.27
N ASP A 481 -12.40 -25.10 12.28
CA ASP A 481 -11.84 -26.44 12.29
C ASP A 481 -12.93 -27.48 12.60
N ALA A 482 -13.80 -27.16 13.56
CA ALA A 482 -15.00 -27.95 13.83
C ALA A 482 -15.94 -27.98 12.62
N PHE A 483 -16.09 -26.85 11.92
CA PHE A 483 -16.89 -26.75 10.70
C PHE A 483 -16.28 -27.60 9.57
N ALA A 484 -14.99 -27.48 9.27
CA ALA A 484 -14.29 -28.25 8.26
C ALA A 484 -14.39 -29.75 8.53
N SER A 485 -14.13 -30.18 9.77
CA SER A 485 -14.20 -31.59 10.19
C SER A 485 -15.61 -32.17 10.12
N SER A 486 -16.65 -31.37 10.36
CA SER A 486 -18.04 -31.81 10.22
C SER A 486 -18.45 -31.97 8.76
N TYR A 487 -17.95 -31.09 7.90
CA TYR A 487 -18.23 -31.11 6.46
C TYR A 487 -17.56 -32.33 5.77
N GLU A 488 -16.30 -32.63 6.12
CA GLU A 488 -15.59 -33.85 5.64
C GLU A 488 -16.28 -35.15 6.05
N ARG A 489 -16.82 -35.19 7.27
CA ARG A 489 -17.60 -36.37 7.72
C ARG A 489 -18.88 -36.58 6.89
N LEU A 490 -19.55 -35.48 6.51
CA LEU A 490 -20.73 -35.53 5.65
C LEU A 490 -20.41 -36.00 4.24
N GLU A 491 -19.34 -35.47 3.62
CA GLU A 491 -18.89 -35.92 2.28
C GLU A 491 -18.50 -37.39 2.28
N ASN A 492 -17.76 -37.87 3.28
CA ASN A 492 -17.38 -39.28 3.41
C ASN A 492 -18.58 -40.20 3.71
N SER A 493 -19.63 -39.67 4.34
CA SER A 493 -20.86 -40.47 4.60
C SER A 493 -21.77 -40.55 3.40
N THR A 494 -21.67 -39.59 2.45
CA THR A 494 -22.44 -39.57 1.20
C THR A 494 -21.69 -40.16 0.01
N ALA A 495 -20.41 -40.55 0.19
CA ALA A 495 -19.68 -41.30 -0.81
C ALA A 495 -20.39 -42.67 -1.07
N PRO A 496 -20.74 -42.99 -2.30
CA PRO A 496 -21.39 -44.25 -2.59
C PRO A 496 -20.43 -45.41 -2.19
N THR A 497 -20.88 -46.22 -1.23
CA THR A 497 -20.22 -47.50 -0.90
C THR A 497 -19.98 -48.20 -2.22
N GLN A 498 -18.71 -48.60 -2.50
CA GLN A 498 -18.38 -49.43 -3.66
C GLN A 498 -19.27 -50.65 -3.62
N ARG A 499 -20.37 -50.66 -4.40
CA ARG A 499 -21.09 -51.86 -4.70
C ARG A 499 -20.22 -52.69 -5.64
N GLU A 500 -19.89 -53.91 -5.23
CA GLU A 500 -19.30 -54.95 -6.07
C GLU A 500 -19.92 -54.90 -7.46
N ILE A 501 -19.07 -54.81 -8.46
CA ILE A 501 -19.46 -54.84 -9.87
C ILE A 501 -19.89 -56.30 -10.16
N ALA A 502 -21.19 -56.54 -10.17
CA ALA A 502 -21.73 -57.76 -10.78
C ALA A 502 -21.67 -57.63 -12.31
N PRO A 503 -21.42 -58.75 -13.04
CA PRO A 503 -21.22 -58.70 -14.48
C PRO A 503 -22.47 -58.28 -15.25
N PRO A 504 -22.37 -57.73 -16.47
CA PRO A 504 -23.48 -57.11 -17.18
C PRO A 504 -24.48 -58.15 -17.71
N LEU A 505 -25.76 -57.98 -17.39
CA LEU A 505 -26.90 -58.66 -18.02
C LEU A 505 -27.40 -57.83 -19.22
N PRO A 506 -28.02 -58.46 -20.23
CA PRO A 506 -28.27 -57.88 -21.54
C PRO A 506 -29.41 -56.84 -21.55
N ALA A 507 -29.30 -55.91 -22.49
CA ALA A 507 -30.23 -54.83 -22.72
C ALA A 507 -31.69 -55.28 -22.96
N THR A 508 -32.62 -54.79 -22.11
CA THR A 508 -34.05 -54.64 -22.48
C THR A 508 -34.69 -53.59 -21.58
N GLN A 509 -35.27 -52.59 -22.23
CA GLN A 509 -36.37 -51.70 -21.81
C GLN A 509 -36.19 -50.84 -20.56
N ALA A 510 -36.26 -49.54 -20.80
CA ALA A 510 -36.42 -48.54 -19.77
C ALA A 510 -37.70 -48.71 -18.96
N PRO A 511 -37.64 -48.47 -17.64
CA PRO A 511 -38.76 -47.89 -16.92
C PRO A 511 -38.41 -46.55 -16.30
N ARG A 512 -39.45 -45.77 -16.25
CA ARG A 512 -39.54 -44.47 -15.59
C ARG A 512 -39.46 -44.62 -14.07
N GLU A 513 -38.92 -43.55 -13.44
CA GLU A 513 -39.11 -43.14 -12.04
C GLU A 513 -38.29 -43.87 -10.97
N ASP A 514 -37.41 -43.06 -10.36
CA ASP A 514 -37.30 -43.09 -8.90
C ASP A 514 -36.94 -41.68 -8.36
N SER A 515 -37.93 -40.87 -8.19
CA SER A 515 -37.90 -39.57 -7.53
C SER A 515 -37.94 -39.66 -5.99
N ALA A 516 -37.86 -40.89 -5.42
CA ALA A 516 -37.99 -41.09 -3.98
C ALA A 516 -36.62 -40.93 -3.26
N ILE A 517 -35.51 -41.43 -3.85
CA ILE A 517 -34.18 -41.37 -3.23
C ILE A 517 -33.65 -39.94 -3.25
N ALA A 518 -33.88 -39.18 -4.33
CA ALA A 518 -33.53 -37.76 -4.41
C ALA A 518 -34.29 -36.92 -3.38
N ARG A 519 -35.55 -37.24 -3.10
CA ARG A 519 -36.37 -36.55 -2.09
C ARG A 519 -35.93 -36.86 -0.66
N ASP A 520 -35.48 -38.06 -0.38
CA ASP A 520 -35.05 -38.46 0.96
C ASP A 520 -33.64 -37.88 1.29
N THR A 521 -32.74 -37.83 0.31
CA THR A 521 -31.43 -37.19 0.46
C THR A 521 -31.58 -35.67 0.67
N GLN A 522 -32.50 -35.02 -0.05
CA GLN A 522 -32.81 -33.63 0.11
C GLN A 522 -33.49 -33.33 1.47
N ARG A 523 -34.28 -34.27 1.99
CA ARG A 523 -34.94 -34.16 3.30
C ARG A 523 -33.94 -34.26 4.46
N VAL A 524 -32.98 -35.20 4.35
CA VAL A 524 -31.92 -35.35 5.36
C VAL A 524 -30.97 -34.13 5.37
N ALA A 525 -30.63 -33.59 4.20
CA ALA A 525 -29.83 -32.40 4.08
C ALA A 525 -30.56 -31.14 4.62
N ASN A 526 -31.87 -31.05 4.36
CA ASN A 526 -32.68 -29.95 4.89
C ASN A 526 -32.91 -30.07 6.41
N ASP A 527 -33.09 -31.26 6.95
CA ASP A 527 -33.23 -31.51 8.40
C ASP A 527 -31.92 -31.20 9.18
N ALA A 528 -30.76 -31.46 8.58
CA ALA A 528 -29.46 -31.08 9.16
C ALA A 528 -29.23 -29.56 9.09
N ALA A 529 -29.65 -28.94 8.00
CA ALA A 529 -29.62 -27.49 7.84
C ALA A 529 -30.62 -26.79 8.79
N ASP A 530 -31.81 -27.35 8.97
CA ASP A 530 -32.83 -26.79 9.88
C ASP A 530 -32.43 -26.91 11.35
N LYS A 531 -31.79 -28.00 11.78
CA LYS A 531 -31.26 -28.14 13.14
C LYS A 531 -30.11 -27.16 13.42
N SER A 532 -29.27 -26.91 12.45
CA SER A 532 -28.22 -25.88 12.53
C SER A 532 -28.84 -24.47 12.55
N LEU A 533 -29.90 -24.24 11.76
CA LEU A 533 -30.64 -22.96 11.72
C LEU A 533 -31.45 -22.73 13.00
N GLU A 534 -31.94 -23.77 13.66
CA GLU A 534 -32.69 -23.65 14.91
C GLU A 534 -31.78 -23.27 16.08
N GLY A 535 -30.56 -23.79 16.13
CA GLY A 535 -29.52 -23.31 17.05
C GLY A 535 -29.20 -21.82 16.82
N ILE A 536 -29.11 -21.42 15.57
CA ILE A 536 -28.85 -20.02 15.17
C ILE A 536 -30.06 -19.12 15.43
N ARG A 537 -31.30 -19.59 15.21
CA ARG A 537 -32.53 -18.87 15.55
C ARG A 537 -32.62 -18.58 17.06
N THR A 538 -32.29 -19.54 17.88
CA THR A 538 -32.29 -19.41 19.35
C THR A 538 -31.29 -18.33 19.79
N VAL A 539 -30.11 -18.30 19.19
CA VAL A 539 -29.09 -17.27 19.46
C VAL A 539 -29.57 -15.89 18.95
N LEU A 540 -30.22 -15.81 17.80
CA LEU A 540 -30.71 -14.55 17.23
C LEU A 540 -31.93 -13.99 17.99
N GLN A 541 -32.79 -14.83 18.56
CA GLN A 541 -33.87 -14.42 19.44
C GLN A 541 -33.36 -13.91 20.80
N ALA A 542 -32.30 -14.48 21.33
CA ALA A 542 -31.63 -14.00 22.53
C ALA A 542 -30.96 -12.63 22.35
N MET A 543 -30.68 -12.22 21.09
CA MET A 543 -30.01 -10.95 20.76
C MET A 543 -30.96 -9.77 20.46
N GLY A 544 -32.29 -9.93 20.62
CA GLY A 544 -33.25 -8.82 20.68
C GLY A 544 -33.33 -7.91 19.45
N THR A 545 -33.24 -8.44 18.21
CA THR A 545 -33.40 -7.64 16.99
C THR A 545 -34.87 -7.57 16.54
N PRO A 546 -35.50 -6.39 16.37
CA PRO A 546 -36.89 -6.27 15.94
C PRO A 546 -37.05 -6.69 14.50
N THR A 547 -37.92 -7.67 14.29
CA THR A 547 -38.44 -8.11 12.98
C THR A 547 -39.41 -7.08 12.44
N ARG A 548 -38.94 -6.03 11.80
CA ARG A 548 -39.79 -5.21 10.89
C ARG A 548 -38.95 -4.74 9.71
N LEU A 549 -39.26 -5.29 8.55
CA LEU A 549 -38.89 -4.73 7.25
C LEU A 549 -39.63 -3.40 7.05
N PRO A 550 -38.98 -2.31 6.67
CA PRO A 550 -39.68 -1.10 6.26
C PRO A 550 -40.31 -1.32 4.90
N ALA A 551 -41.58 -0.87 4.79
CA ALA A 551 -42.36 -0.85 3.57
C ALA A 551 -41.66 0.01 2.49
N GLN A 552 -41.83 -0.39 1.23
CA GLN A 552 -41.34 0.36 0.07
C GLN A 552 -41.98 1.75 0.03
N PRO A 553 -41.22 2.82 -0.25
CA PRO A 553 -41.80 4.13 -0.49
C PRO A 553 -42.42 4.20 -1.89
N HIS A 554 -43.67 4.68 -1.92
CA HIS A 554 -44.42 5.05 -3.11
C HIS A 554 -43.62 6.06 -3.97
N GLN A 555 -43.69 5.86 -5.28
CA GLN A 555 -43.26 6.82 -6.30
C GLN A 555 -43.99 8.14 -6.13
N ALA A 556 -43.30 9.22 -5.85
CA ALA A 556 -43.81 10.56 -5.92
C ALA A 556 -43.44 11.18 -7.28
N ASN A 557 -44.46 11.55 -8.02
CA ASN A 557 -44.39 12.35 -9.24
C ASN A 557 -43.65 13.68 -9.01
N THR A 558 -42.64 13.92 -9.79
CA THR A 558 -42.00 15.24 -9.89
C THR A 558 -42.40 15.89 -11.21
N PRO A 559 -42.93 17.14 -11.20
CA PRO A 559 -43.25 17.86 -12.43
C PRO A 559 -41.99 18.49 -13.06
N PRO A 560 -41.98 18.82 -14.36
CA PRO A 560 -40.81 19.28 -15.09
C PRO A 560 -40.50 20.75 -14.79
N LEU A 561 -39.25 21.03 -14.48
CA LEU A 561 -38.71 22.38 -14.38
C LEU A 561 -38.50 22.99 -15.76
N ARG A 562 -39.18 24.12 -15.98
CA ARG A 562 -39.06 24.99 -17.14
C ARG A 562 -37.67 25.61 -17.28
N ALA A 563 -37.26 25.71 -18.53
CA ALA A 563 -36.13 26.54 -18.98
C ALA A 563 -36.43 28.03 -18.77
N GLU A 564 -35.57 28.69 -18.01
CA GLU A 564 -35.35 30.16 -18.02
C GLU A 564 -33.96 30.41 -17.48
N ASN A 565 -33.00 30.68 -18.39
CA ASN A 565 -31.88 31.59 -18.22
C ASN A 565 -30.95 31.54 -19.45
N ALA A 566 -31.49 32.05 -20.54
CA ALA A 566 -30.69 32.59 -21.64
C ALA A 566 -30.92 34.12 -21.62
N ALA A 567 -30.05 34.86 -20.97
CA ALA A 567 -29.80 36.27 -21.20
C ALA A 567 -28.97 36.89 -20.06
N ARG A 568 -27.66 36.74 -20.11
CA ARG A 568 -26.68 37.66 -19.47
C ARG A 568 -25.26 37.22 -19.82
N ASN A 569 -24.83 37.51 -21.03
CA ASN A 569 -23.41 37.59 -21.37
C ASN A 569 -23.22 38.32 -22.73
N GLU A 570 -23.60 39.57 -22.73
CA GLU A 570 -23.10 40.54 -23.71
C GLU A 570 -23.05 41.87 -23.00
N ARG A 571 -21.88 42.19 -22.42
CA ARG A 571 -21.32 43.54 -22.12
C ARG A 571 -20.12 43.36 -21.20
N ASP A 572 -18.96 43.20 -21.80
CA ASP A 572 -17.72 43.90 -21.46
C ASP A 572 -16.62 43.46 -22.43
N LYS A 573 -16.64 44.09 -23.59
CA LYS A 573 -15.45 44.27 -24.44
C LYS A 573 -15.13 45.74 -24.41
N GLY A 574 -14.05 46.10 -23.81
CA GLY A 574 -13.47 47.46 -23.98
C GLY A 574 -12.74 47.94 -22.74
N GLN A 575 -11.46 47.78 -22.70
CA GLN A 575 -10.44 48.79 -22.47
C GLN A 575 -9.16 48.16 -21.87
N ARG A 576 -8.14 48.05 -22.71
CA ARG A 576 -6.74 48.06 -22.26
C ARG A 576 -6.36 49.50 -21.88
N PRO A 577 -5.46 49.69 -20.95
CA PRO A 577 -4.37 50.64 -21.11
C PRO A 577 -3.01 49.91 -21.12
N GLN A 578 -2.17 50.44 -22.02
CA GLN A 578 -0.72 50.27 -22.04
C GLN A 578 -0.12 51.02 -20.83
N LEU A 579 0.76 50.34 -20.11
CA LEU A 579 2.10 50.76 -19.74
C LEU A 579 2.80 49.58 -19.07
#